data_9bdd916fa52a4d04a0a241e9f0e5e3cd
#
_entry.id   9bdd916fa52a4d04a0a241e9f0e5e3cd
#
_cell.length_a   1.000
_cell.length_b   1.000
_cell.length_c   1.000
_cell.angle_alpha   90.00
_cell.angle_beta   90.00
_cell.angle_gamma   90.00
#
_symmetry.space_group_name_H-M   'P 1'
#
loop_
_entity.id
_entity.type
_entity.pdbx_description
1 polymer ?
#
loop_
_entity_poly.entity_id
_entity_poly.type
_entity_poly.pdbx_seq_one_letter_code
_entity_poly.pdbx_strand_id
1 'polypeptide(L)'
;MVGLVFDQKRYKTELARKYTTFLSKYPEIFSDLVSGSHFDFAIYKSIEEYDVHIQLDIFNVYRNGQGIEIKPGRATNGDLELALSVDAVEKLIQTKNKVDYAQLLGSFYNEPDEKNGWIDFMLHKRTQTLIDMGYGRFAQTAGILEDDDDIYSI
;
A
#
# COMPACT_ATOMS: atom_id res chain seq x y z
N MET A 1 -16.80 25.73 13.68
CA MET A 1 -16.21 24.40 13.80
C MET A 1 -15.54 23.89 12.56
N VAL A 2 -14.98 24.85 11.86
CA VAL A 2 -14.27 24.54 10.61
C VAL A 2 -13.11 23.58 10.86
N GLY A 3 -12.43 23.70 12.01
CA GLY A 3 -11.29 22.84 12.31
C GLY A 3 -11.63 21.36 12.38
N LEU A 4 -12.81 21.01 12.84
CA LEU A 4 -13.20 19.61 12.94
C LEU A 4 -13.34 18.95 11.57
N VAL A 5 -13.82 19.71 10.57
CA VAL A 5 -13.96 19.19 9.22
C VAL A 5 -12.57 18.94 8.61
N PHE A 6 -11.63 19.84 8.86
CA PHE A 6 -10.27 19.67 8.32
C PHE A 6 -9.54 18.52 8.98
N ASP A 7 -9.77 18.28 10.28
CA ASP A 7 -9.10 17.21 11.00
C ASP A 7 -9.43 15.83 10.42
N GLN A 8 -10.64 15.65 9.92
CA GLN A 8 -11.06 14.39 9.30
C GLN A 8 -10.33 14.09 8.01
N LYS A 9 -9.71 15.11 7.40
CA LYS A 9 -9.00 14.98 6.12
C LYS A 9 -7.50 15.09 6.28
N ARG A 10 -6.99 14.90 7.46
CA ARG A 10 -5.56 14.98 7.76
C ARG A 10 -5.02 13.63 8.16
N TYR A 11 -3.71 13.48 8.00
CA TYR A 11 -3.02 12.32 8.54
C TYR A 11 -3.03 12.41 10.06
N LYS A 12 -3.31 11.30 10.71
CA LYS A 12 -3.41 11.24 12.17
C LYS A 12 -2.06 11.02 12.82
N THR A 13 -1.09 10.48 12.08
CA THR A 13 0.21 10.11 12.63
C THR A 13 1.34 10.75 11.84
N GLU A 14 2.45 10.96 12.53
CA GLU A 14 3.68 11.42 11.88
C GLU A 14 4.21 10.37 10.91
N LEU A 15 4.04 9.10 11.25
CA LEU A 15 4.51 8.01 10.41
C LEU A 15 3.83 8.03 9.03
N ALA A 16 2.51 8.27 9.00
CA ALA A 16 1.81 8.37 7.73
C ALA A 16 2.30 9.57 6.91
N ARG A 17 2.59 10.70 7.56
CA ARG A 17 3.15 11.86 6.87
C ARG A 17 4.51 11.52 6.26
N LYS A 18 5.36 10.85 7.00
CA LYS A 18 6.67 10.43 6.50
C LYS A 18 6.54 9.48 5.33
N TYR A 19 5.59 8.56 5.41
CA TYR A 19 5.38 7.60 4.35
C TYR A 19 4.88 8.28 3.07
N THR A 20 3.92 9.18 3.19
CA THR A 20 3.40 9.90 2.01
C THR A 20 4.46 10.81 1.41
N THR A 21 5.29 11.44 2.22
CA THR A 21 6.41 12.23 1.74
C THR A 21 7.40 11.37 0.97
N PHE A 22 7.71 10.19 1.50
CA PHE A 22 8.57 9.22 0.83
C PHE A 22 8.00 8.81 -0.52
N LEU A 23 6.73 8.42 -0.56
CA LEU A 23 6.09 7.97 -1.80
C LEU A 23 6.04 9.09 -2.84
N SER A 24 5.80 10.32 -2.41
CA SER A 24 5.80 11.48 -3.31
C SER A 24 7.17 11.74 -3.91
N LYS A 25 8.22 11.39 -3.18
CA LYS A 25 9.60 11.55 -3.65
C LYS A 25 9.99 10.46 -4.66
N TYR A 26 9.36 9.29 -4.59
CA TYR A 26 9.67 8.14 -5.44
C TYR A 26 8.43 7.67 -6.20
N PRO A 27 7.84 8.52 -7.04
CA PRO A 27 6.62 8.13 -7.77
C PRO A 27 6.83 6.97 -8.74
N GLU A 28 8.07 6.70 -9.12
CA GLU A 28 8.41 5.57 -9.98
C GLU A 28 8.05 4.22 -9.35
N ILE A 29 7.84 4.18 -8.03
CA ILE A 29 7.36 2.96 -7.37
C ILE A 29 6.06 2.47 -8.01
N PHE A 30 5.22 3.41 -8.47
CA PHE A 30 3.91 3.11 -9.04
C PHE A 30 3.91 3.11 -10.57
N SER A 31 5.08 3.08 -11.20
CA SER A 31 5.19 3.23 -12.66
C SER A 31 4.53 2.10 -13.44
N ASP A 32 4.35 0.93 -12.83
CA ASP A 32 3.69 -0.20 -13.50
C ASP A 32 2.19 -0.04 -13.56
N LEU A 33 1.60 0.79 -12.72
CA LEU A 33 0.16 0.94 -12.63
C LEU A 33 -0.37 1.82 -13.74
N VAL A 34 -1.51 1.43 -14.32
CA VAL A 34 -2.15 2.25 -15.34
C VAL A 34 -2.82 3.46 -14.69
N SER A 35 -2.99 4.51 -15.49
CA SER A 35 -3.70 5.70 -15.03
C SER A 35 -5.11 5.32 -14.61
N GLY A 36 -5.56 5.85 -13.48
CA GLY A 36 -6.86 5.50 -12.91
C GLY A 36 -6.78 4.48 -11.78
N SER A 37 -5.64 3.82 -11.60
CA SER A 37 -5.45 2.91 -10.47
C SER A 37 -5.56 3.70 -9.17
N HIS A 38 -6.31 3.17 -8.20
CA HIS A 38 -6.63 3.88 -6.97
C HIS A 38 -6.73 2.87 -5.83
N PHE A 39 -5.92 3.03 -4.79
CA PHE A 39 -5.86 2.03 -3.73
C PHE A 39 -5.46 2.65 -2.40
N ASP A 40 -5.68 1.89 -1.32
CA ASP A 40 -5.46 2.35 0.04
C ASP A 40 -4.23 1.75 0.67
N PHE A 41 -3.57 2.57 1.49
CA PHE A 41 -2.57 2.13 2.45
C PHE A 41 -3.15 2.32 3.85
N ALA A 42 -3.24 1.23 4.62
CA ALA A 42 -3.74 1.30 6.00
C ALA A 42 -2.62 0.83 6.94
N ILE A 43 -2.28 1.65 7.92
CA ILE A 43 -1.21 1.36 8.87
C ILE A 43 -1.82 0.85 10.17
N TYR A 44 -1.30 -0.25 10.69
CA TYR A 44 -1.79 -0.90 11.91
C TYR A 44 -0.70 -1.04 12.94
N LYS A 45 -1.09 -0.89 14.19
CA LYS A 45 -0.18 -1.05 15.32
C LYS A 45 0.15 -2.52 15.57
N SER A 46 -0.84 -3.41 15.39
CA SER A 46 -0.69 -4.82 15.69
C SER A 46 -1.62 -5.67 14.82
N ILE A 47 -1.37 -6.98 14.80
CA ILE A 47 -2.24 -7.92 14.09
C ILE A 47 -3.62 -7.95 14.73
N GLU A 48 -3.70 -7.85 16.05
CA GLU A 48 -5.01 -7.83 16.73
C GLU A 48 -5.85 -6.65 16.26
N GLU A 49 -5.24 -5.48 16.10
CA GLU A 49 -5.97 -4.31 15.61
C GLU A 49 -6.33 -4.45 14.13
N TYR A 50 -5.49 -5.11 13.35
CA TYR A 50 -5.82 -5.41 11.95
C TYR A 50 -7.03 -6.35 11.87
N ASP A 51 -7.06 -7.37 12.72
CA ASP A 51 -8.16 -8.34 12.71
C ASP A 51 -9.51 -7.69 13.01
N VAL A 52 -9.53 -6.61 13.77
CA VAL A 52 -10.77 -5.87 14.09
C VAL A 52 -10.89 -4.57 13.30
N HIS A 53 -10.03 -4.36 12.30
CA HIS A 53 -10.08 -3.22 11.37
C HIS A 53 -9.93 -1.86 12.05
N ILE A 54 -9.06 -1.77 13.06
CA ILE A 54 -8.75 -0.51 13.74
C ILE A 54 -7.38 -0.04 13.28
N GLN A 55 -7.33 0.76 12.21
CA GLN A 55 -6.07 1.29 11.70
C GLN A 55 -5.63 2.53 12.45
N LEU A 56 -4.31 2.71 12.58
CA LEU A 56 -3.72 3.94 13.12
C LEU A 56 -3.95 5.11 12.17
N ASP A 57 -3.80 4.84 10.88
CA ASP A 57 -3.97 5.85 9.85
C ASP A 57 -4.26 5.16 8.54
N ILE A 58 -4.82 5.90 7.61
CA ILE A 58 -5.11 5.40 6.27
C ILE A 58 -4.98 6.55 5.27
N PHE A 59 -4.44 6.25 4.10
CA PHE A 59 -4.40 7.19 3.00
C PHE A 59 -4.55 6.44 1.69
N ASN A 60 -4.84 7.16 0.62
CA ASN A 60 -5.03 6.55 -0.68
C ASN A 60 -4.10 7.17 -1.72
N VAL A 61 -3.76 6.37 -2.71
CA VAL A 61 -2.89 6.76 -3.83
C VAL A 61 -3.68 6.60 -5.11
N TYR A 62 -3.69 7.63 -5.92
CA TYR A 62 -4.35 7.66 -7.22
C TYR A 62 -3.31 7.88 -8.30
N ARG A 63 -3.29 6.99 -9.30
CA ARG A 63 -2.39 7.11 -10.45
C ARG A 63 -3.05 8.00 -11.49
N ASN A 64 -2.52 9.19 -11.66
CA ASN A 64 -3.06 10.19 -12.57
C ASN A 64 -2.06 10.44 -13.70
N GLY A 65 -2.29 9.80 -14.84
CA GLY A 65 -1.32 9.83 -15.93
C GLY A 65 -0.02 9.18 -15.50
N GLN A 66 1.08 9.91 -15.55
CA GLN A 66 2.39 9.44 -15.11
C GLN A 66 2.72 9.86 -13.69
N GLY A 67 1.86 10.67 -13.08
CA GLY A 67 2.05 11.13 -11.72
C GLY A 67 1.18 10.38 -10.73
N ILE A 68 1.31 10.76 -9.48
CA ILE A 68 0.45 10.23 -8.42
C ILE A 68 -0.13 11.35 -7.59
N GLU A 69 -1.30 11.09 -7.01
CA GLU A 69 -1.93 11.97 -6.04
C GLU A 69 -2.15 11.17 -4.78
N ILE A 70 -1.77 11.72 -3.64
CA ILE A 70 -1.93 11.05 -2.35
C ILE A 70 -2.83 11.91 -1.48
N LYS A 71 -3.83 11.29 -0.88
CA LYS A 71 -4.79 11.98 -0.03
C LYS A 71 -5.02 11.20 1.26
N PRO A 72 -5.22 11.89 2.39
CA PRO A 72 -5.62 11.19 3.61
C PRO A 72 -7.00 10.57 3.44
N GLY A 73 -7.24 9.47 4.16
CA GLY A 73 -8.53 8.80 4.14
C GLY A 73 -8.60 7.67 3.12
N ARG A 74 -9.74 7.00 3.12
CA ARG A 74 -9.98 5.83 2.28
C ARG A 74 -10.44 6.23 0.88
N ALA A 75 -9.97 5.49 -0.11
CA ALA A 75 -10.41 5.70 -1.49
C ALA A 75 -11.87 5.31 -1.66
N THR A 76 -12.54 6.01 -2.57
CA THR A 76 -13.88 5.61 -3.02
C THR A 76 -13.69 4.62 -4.16
N ASN A 77 -14.23 3.41 -4.02
CA ASN A 77 -14.10 2.34 -5.01
C ASN A 77 -12.63 1.99 -5.31
N GLY A 78 -11.82 1.90 -4.26
CA GLY A 78 -10.42 1.52 -4.42
C GLY A 78 -10.26 0.12 -4.98
N ASP A 79 -9.13 -0.11 -5.66
CA ASP A 79 -8.83 -1.40 -6.28
C ASP A 79 -8.48 -2.46 -5.24
N LEU A 80 -7.74 -2.04 -4.22
CA LEU A 80 -7.32 -2.91 -3.13
C LEU A 80 -6.89 -2.08 -1.93
N GLU A 81 -6.72 -2.74 -0.80
CA GLU A 81 -6.14 -2.11 0.39
C GLU A 81 -4.88 -2.86 0.76
N LEU A 82 -3.82 -2.13 1.02
CA LEU A 82 -2.56 -2.67 1.52
C LEU A 82 -2.47 -2.35 3.00
N ALA A 83 -2.47 -3.38 3.84
CA ALA A 83 -2.33 -3.24 5.27
C ALA A 83 -0.87 -3.42 5.65
N LEU A 84 -0.33 -2.51 6.47
CA LEU A 84 1.08 -2.54 6.85
C LEU A 84 1.23 -2.32 8.36
N SER A 85 2.17 -3.04 8.95
CA SER A 85 2.55 -2.75 10.32
C SER A 85 3.41 -1.48 10.39
N VAL A 86 3.46 -0.89 11.58
CA VAL A 86 4.33 0.26 11.84
C VAL A 86 5.79 -0.07 11.50
N ASP A 87 6.26 -1.25 11.90
CA ASP A 87 7.64 -1.65 11.65
C ASP A 87 7.93 -1.79 10.15
N ALA A 88 6.98 -2.30 9.39
CA ALA A 88 7.14 -2.40 7.95
C ALA A 88 7.27 -1.01 7.33
N VAL A 89 6.43 -0.07 7.72
CA VAL A 89 6.48 1.29 7.19
C VAL A 89 7.83 1.93 7.50
N GLU A 90 8.29 1.80 8.74
CA GLU A 90 9.56 2.41 9.16
C GLU A 90 10.74 1.90 8.34
N LYS A 91 10.71 0.65 7.91
CA LYS A 91 11.77 0.09 7.08
C LYS A 91 11.60 0.46 5.61
N LEU A 92 10.38 0.45 5.11
CA LEU A 92 10.11 0.78 3.71
C LEU A 92 10.54 2.20 3.34
N ILE A 93 10.34 3.16 4.25
CA ILE A 93 10.71 4.56 3.97
C ILE A 93 12.22 4.79 3.94
N GLN A 94 13.02 3.79 4.27
CA GLN A 94 14.47 3.88 4.19
C GLN A 94 15.03 3.38 2.87
N THR A 95 14.19 2.79 2.02
CA THR A 95 14.63 2.35 0.69
C THR A 95 14.83 3.54 -0.22
N LYS A 96 15.60 3.36 -1.30
CA LYS A 96 16.02 4.45 -2.16
C LYS A 96 15.58 4.32 -3.61
N ASN A 97 14.89 3.22 -3.95
CA ASN A 97 14.46 2.99 -5.33
C ASN A 97 13.31 2.00 -5.35
N LYS A 98 12.68 1.89 -6.52
CA LYS A 98 11.51 1.04 -6.71
C LYS A 98 11.78 -0.43 -6.41
N VAL A 99 12.91 -0.96 -6.90
CA VAL A 99 13.21 -2.39 -6.76
C VAL A 99 13.41 -2.75 -5.30
N ASP A 100 14.20 -1.97 -4.58
CA ASP A 100 14.44 -2.23 -3.16
C ASP A 100 13.15 -2.12 -2.35
N TYR A 101 12.34 -1.12 -2.66
CA TYR A 101 11.05 -0.96 -2.00
C TYR A 101 10.14 -2.17 -2.26
N ALA A 102 10.01 -2.56 -3.52
CA ALA A 102 9.13 -3.66 -3.89
C ALA A 102 9.60 -4.97 -3.25
N GLN A 103 10.90 -5.25 -3.27
CA GLN A 103 11.43 -6.49 -2.72
C GLN A 103 11.28 -6.55 -1.21
N LEU A 104 11.48 -5.44 -0.52
CA LEU A 104 11.27 -5.39 0.93
C LEU A 104 9.80 -5.58 1.26
N LEU A 105 8.91 -4.92 0.52
CA LEU A 105 7.48 -5.08 0.70
C LEU A 105 7.07 -6.53 0.49
N GLY A 106 7.60 -7.16 -0.56
CA GLY A 106 7.32 -8.57 -0.83
C GLY A 106 7.79 -9.49 0.27
N SER A 107 8.94 -9.19 0.88
CA SER A 107 9.45 -10.00 1.99
C SER A 107 8.54 -9.94 3.20
N PHE A 108 7.95 -8.79 3.48
CA PHE A 108 6.99 -8.67 4.59
C PHE A 108 5.71 -9.44 4.33
N TYR A 109 5.34 -9.61 3.08
CA TYR A 109 4.17 -10.41 2.72
C TYR A 109 4.48 -11.90 2.77
N ASN A 110 5.62 -12.31 2.22
CA ASN A 110 6.00 -13.72 2.14
C ASN A 110 6.47 -14.28 3.47
N GLU A 111 7.09 -13.45 4.30
CA GLU A 111 7.63 -13.84 5.59
C GLU A 111 7.20 -12.84 6.66
N PRO A 112 5.89 -12.78 6.97
CA PRO A 112 5.39 -11.81 7.94
C PRO A 112 5.92 -12.10 9.35
N ASP A 113 6.23 -11.05 10.07
CA ASP A 113 6.75 -11.13 11.43
C ASP A 113 6.19 -9.97 12.24
N GLU A 114 5.55 -10.28 13.37
CA GLU A 114 4.93 -9.24 14.20
C GLU A 114 5.94 -8.23 14.74
N LYS A 115 7.20 -8.64 14.91
CA LYS A 115 8.24 -7.77 15.46
C LYS A 115 9.00 -6.99 14.39
N ASN A 116 9.18 -7.60 13.21
CA ASN A 116 10.03 -7.02 12.18
C ASN A 116 9.27 -6.38 11.05
N GLY A 117 8.01 -6.74 10.90
CA GLY A 117 7.16 -6.14 9.89
C GLY A 117 6.31 -7.16 9.17
N TRP A 118 5.11 -6.74 8.80
CA TRP A 118 4.20 -7.57 8.01
C TRP A 118 3.34 -6.67 7.14
N ILE A 119 2.87 -7.23 6.05
CA ILE A 119 1.85 -6.61 5.20
C ILE A 119 0.83 -7.66 4.80
N ASP A 120 -0.35 -7.18 4.41
CA ASP A 120 -1.40 -8.04 3.87
C ASP A 120 -2.18 -7.25 2.83
N PHE A 121 -2.88 -7.95 1.95
CA PHE A 121 -3.67 -7.35 0.89
C PHE A 121 -5.13 -7.72 1.04
N MET A 122 -6.01 -6.75 0.83
CA MET A 122 -7.43 -6.98 0.72
C MET A 122 -7.86 -6.53 -0.67
N LEU A 123 -8.19 -7.48 -1.53
CA LEU A 123 -8.52 -7.20 -2.92
C LEU A 123 -9.99 -6.84 -3.05
N HIS A 124 -10.29 -5.76 -3.78
CA HIS A 124 -11.65 -5.30 -4.02
C HIS A 124 -12.09 -5.55 -5.45
N LYS A 125 -11.19 -6.06 -6.29
CA LYS A 125 -11.46 -6.39 -7.68
C LYS A 125 -10.91 -7.78 -7.98
N ARG A 126 -11.34 -8.34 -9.11
CA ARG A 126 -10.89 -9.66 -9.52
C ARG A 126 -9.38 -9.64 -9.78
N THR A 127 -8.73 -10.74 -9.46
CA THR A 127 -7.27 -10.86 -9.60
C THR A 127 -6.82 -10.53 -11.02
N GLN A 128 -7.51 -11.04 -12.04
CA GLN A 128 -7.11 -10.76 -13.42
C GLN A 128 -7.21 -9.28 -13.75
N THR A 129 -8.24 -8.60 -13.25
CA THR A 129 -8.39 -7.16 -13.45
C THR A 129 -7.21 -6.41 -12.86
N LEU A 130 -6.81 -6.78 -11.64
CA LEU A 130 -5.68 -6.13 -10.97
C LEU A 130 -4.37 -6.40 -11.71
N ILE A 131 -4.17 -7.61 -12.21
CA ILE A 131 -2.99 -7.94 -13.01
C ILE A 131 -2.94 -7.04 -14.24
N ASP A 132 -4.07 -6.91 -14.94
CA ASP A 132 -4.14 -6.11 -16.16
C ASP A 132 -3.91 -4.61 -15.89
N MET A 133 -4.22 -4.15 -14.70
CA MET A 133 -3.99 -2.76 -14.29
C MET A 133 -2.53 -2.47 -13.92
N GLY A 134 -1.68 -3.49 -13.90
CA GLY A 134 -0.26 -3.32 -13.58
C GLY A 134 0.13 -3.76 -12.18
N TYR A 135 -0.82 -4.09 -11.31
CA TYR A 135 -0.48 -4.57 -9.96
C TYR A 135 0.28 -5.89 -10.02
N GLY A 136 -0.03 -6.73 -11.03
CA GLY A 136 0.66 -8.00 -11.20
C GLY A 136 2.15 -7.83 -11.48
N ARG A 137 2.50 -6.84 -12.30
CA ARG A 137 3.90 -6.58 -12.61
C ARG A 137 4.65 -6.10 -11.37
N PHE A 138 4.03 -5.23 -10.60
CA PHE A 138 4.63 -4.79 -9.34
C PHE A 138 4.82 -5.98 -8.40
N ALA A 139 3.81 -6.84 -8.29
CA ALA A 139 3.88 -8.01 -7.43
C ALA A 139 4.99 -8.97 -7.86
N GLN A 140 5.23 -9.13 -9.16
CA GLN A 140 6.34 -9.94 -9.66
C GLN A 140 7.68 -9.36 -9.24
N THR A 141 7.85 -8.05 -9.34
CA THR A 141 9.07 -7.39 -8.90
C THR A 141 9.29 -7.59 -7.40
N ALA A 142 8.21 -7.58 -6.64
CA ALA A 142 8.23 -7.79 -5.20
C ALA A 142 8.45 -9.26 -4.81
N GLY A 143 8.30 -10.18 -5.75
CA GLY A 143 8.41 -11.61 -5.46
C GLY A 143 7.13 -12.20 -4.86
N ILE A 144 6.01 -11.51 -4.98
CA ILE A 144 4.74 -11.96 -4.40
C ILE A 144 4.05 -12.98 -5.31
N LEU A 145 4.22 -12.85 -6.63
CA LEU A 145 3.60 -13.73 -7.61
C LEU A 145 4.58 -14.78 -8.14
N GLU A 146 5.47 -15.27 -7.30
CA GLU A 146 6.40 -16.32 -7.73
C GLU A 146 5.66 -17.60 -8.07
N ASP A 147 4.59 -17.89 -7.35
CA ASP A 147 3.79 -19.07 -7.57
C ASP A 147 2.60 -18.73 -8.45
N ASP A 148 2.89 -18.34 -9.68
CA ASP A 148 1.85 -18.02 -10.66
C ASP A 148 0.87 -19.16 -10.84
N ASP A 149 1.33 -20.38 -10.61
CA ASP A 149 0.48 -21.57 -10.72
C ASP A 149 -0.74 -21.47 -9.81
N ASP A 150 -0.58 -20.87 -8.65
CA ASP A 150 -1.71 -20.72 -7.72
C ASP A 150 -2.81 -19.83 -8.29
N ILE A 151 -2.41 -18.87 -9.10
CA ILE A 151 -3.36 -17.96 -9.73
C ILE A 151 -4.04 -18.62 -10.91
N TYR A 152 -3.29 -19.39 -11.69
CA TYR A 152 -3.79 -19.96 -12.94
C TYR A 152 -4.44 -21.33 -12.76
N SER A 153 -4.24 -21.96 -11.64
CA SER A 153 -4.86 -23.25 -11.35
C SER A 153 -6.29 -23.09 -10.83
N ILE A 154 -6.71 -21.90 -10.62
CA ILE A 154 -8.08 -21.60 -10.20
C ILE A 154 -9.03 -21.46 -11.42
#